data_4b60c7948ac06e4827bf9d1e0c30c260
#
_entry.id   4b60c7948ac06e4827bf9d1e0c30c260
#
_cell.length_a   1.000
_cell.length_b   1.000
_cell.length_c   1.000
_cell.angle_alpha   90.00
_cell.angle_beta   90.00
_cell.angle_gamma   90.00
#
_symmetry.space_group_name_H-M   'P 1'
#
loop_
_entity.id
_entity.type
_entity.pdbx_description
1 polymer ?
#
loop_
_entity_poly.entity_id
_entity_poly.type
_entity_poly.pdbx_seq_one_letter_code
_entity_poly.pdbx_strand_id
1 'polypeptide(L)'
;LLCKDLGIFVPLKLYTNLQEFQLMKIAINGFGRIGRIFLRAAIAQNLDIVAINDLADPATLAHLFKYDSVHGGFKGSVSADHDSITINGRKIEVFCNSNPENLPWSFLNIDLVVESTGKFTNQAGAALHLKAGAKQVLISAPSADRTIPMVVLGVNDDVIDLSAPVLSNASCTTNNVAPMVKILDDNWGILDGYITTIHSMTGDQSLHDAPHKDLRRARAASASIIPTSTGAAKAITNIFPHLDGKLGGAGIRVPVLNGSLTDFTCILKKPTTIEEINEAFRNASENEMKGIIEYTEDPIVSVDIIDNPHSCIFDSLLTSIVGDLVKVVGWYDNESGYSSRLVDVVKKIQLSNG
;
A
#
# COMPACT_ATOMS: atom_id res chain seq x y z
N LEU A 1 -56.75 -3.52 -16.57
CA LEU A 1 -57.29 -4.41 -17.60
C LEU A 1 -56.56 -5.72 -17.55
N LEU A 2 -57.33 -6.75 -17.20
CA LEU A 2 -57.11 -8.18 -17.14
C LEU A 2 -56.00 -8.75 -18.04
N CYS A 3 -55.15 -9.59 -17.45
CA CYS A 3 -54.82 -10.91 -17.96
C CYS A 3 -54.61 -11.85 -16.74
N LYS A 4 -55.62 -12.70 -16.54
CA LYS A 4 -55.60 -13.91 -15.74
C LYS A 4 -54.98 -15.04 -16.54
N ASP A 5 -54.37 -15.96 -15.80
CA ASP A 5 -54.07 -17.34 -16.16
C ASP A 5 -52.77 -17.60 -16.97
N LEU A 6 -51.77 -17.93 -16.20
CA LEU A 6 -50.88 -19.09 -16.44
C LEU A 6 -50.20 -19.44 -15.11
N GLY A 7 -50.79 -20.40 -14.42
CA GLY A 7 -50.24 -20.99 -13.18
C GLY A 7 -48.99 -21.77 -13.47
N ILE A 8 -47.84 -21.14 -13.27
CA ILE A 8 -46.57 -21.83 -13.13
C ILE A 8 -46.17 -21.67 -11.66
N PHE A 9 -46.43 -22.68 -10.89
CA PHE A 9 -45.89 -22.89 -9.55
C PHE A 9 -44.39 -23.16 -9.70
N VAL A 10 -43.56 -22.12 -9.64
CA VAL A 10 -42.12 -22.28 -9.47
C VAL A 10 -41.89 -22.59 -7.98
N PRO A 11 -41.38 -23.78 -7.63
CA PRO A 11 -41.16 -24.08 -6.20
C PRO A 11 -40.06 -23.17 -5.66
N LEU A 12 -40.39 -22.51 -4.53
CA LEU A 12 -39.52 -21.65 -3.73
C LEU A 12 -38.36 -22.42 -3.07
N LYS A 13 -37.68 -23.30 -3.82
CA LYS A 13 -36.60 -24.16 -3.32
C LYS A 13 -35.22 -23.85 -3.97
N LEU A 14 -35.05 -22.70 -4.56
CA LEU A 14 -33.79 -22.32 -5.24
C LEU A 14 -33.02 -21.16 -4.62
N TYR A 15 -33.31 -20.83 -3.34
CA TYR A 15 -32.58 -19.78 -2.61
C TYR A 15 -32.08 -20.25 -1.25
N THR A 16 -31.47 -21.45 -1.18
CA THR A 16 -30.80 -21.90 0.06
C THR A 16 -29.42 -22.48 -0.25
N ASN A 17 -28.64 -21.79 -1.04
CA ASN A 17 -27.17 -21.97 -1.08
C ASN A 17 -26.51 -20.60 -1.34
N LEU A 18 -26.88 -19.57 -0.59
CA LEU A 18 -25.93 -18.54 -0.23
C LEU A 18 -25.03 -19.23 0.82
N GLN A 19 -23.92 -19.84 0.39
CA GLN A 19 -22.79 -19.99 1.30
C GLN A 19 -22.59 -18.57 1.87
N GLU A 20 -22.82 -18.41 3.18
CA GLU A 20 -22.35 -17.23 3.89
C GLU A 20 -20.85 -17.20 3.61
N PHE A 21 -20.44 -16.31 2.73
CA PHE A 21 -19.02 -16.02 2.52
C PHE A 21 -18.51 -15.52 3.86
N GLN A 22 -17.90 -16.43 4.62
CA GLN A 22 -17.33 -16.07 5.91
C GLN A 22 -16.25 -15.03 5.64
N LEU A 23 -16.50 -13.79 6.06
CA LEU A 23 -15.54 -12.71 5.88
C LEU A 23 -14.22 -13.09 6.54
N MET A 24 -13.12 -12.88 5.84
CA MET A 24 -11.77 -13.12 6.35
C MET A 24 -11.51 -12.23 7.57
N LYS A 25 -11.20 -12.83 8.72
CA LYS A 25 -10.87 -12.10 9.96
C LYS A 25 -9.46 -11.56 9.90
N ILE A 26 -9.34 -10.27 10.03
CA ILE A 26 -8.08 -9.54 9.88
C ILE A 26 -7.66 -8.92 11.20
N ALA A 27 -6.39 -9.04 11.55
CA ALA A 27 -5.75 -8.29 12.62
C ALA A 27 -4.72 -7.30 12.06
N ILE A 28 -4.54 -6.17 12.75
CA ILE A 28 -3.51 -5.17 12.44
C ILE A 28 -2.47 -5.22 13.56
N ASN A 29 -1.21 -5.46 13.21
CA ASN A 29 -0.09 -5.33 14.13
C ASN A 29 0.69 -4.04 13.83
N GLY A 30 0.64 -3.08 14.77
CA GLY A 30 1.14 -1.71 14.58
C GLY A 30 0.05 -0.75 14.09
N PHE A 31 -0.41 0.11 14.99
CA PHE A 31 -1.47 1.09 14.69
C PHE A 31 -0.89 2.50 14.51
N GLY A 32 0.28 2.56 13.82
CA GLY A 32 0.93 3.78 13.37
C GLY A 32 0.18 4.48 12.23
N ARG A 33 0.87 5.30 11.42
CA ARG A 33 0.25 5.98 10.28
C ARG A 33 -0.43 5.00 9.35
N ILE A 34 0.31 4.01 8.83
CA ILE A 34 -0.21 3.04 7.85
C ILE A 34 -1.33 2.18 8.45
N GLY A 35 -1.18 1.65 9.67
CA GLY A 35 -2.24 0.85 10.30
C GLY A 35 -3.55 1.61 10.45
N ARG A 36 -3.51 2.90 10.83
CA ARG A 36 -4.71 3.74 10.96
C ARG A 36 -5.35 4.08 9.61
N ILE A 37 -4.57 4.45 8.59
CA ILE A 37 -5.10 4.77 7.26
C ILE A 37 -5.61 3.50 6.58
N PHE A 38 -4.91 2.36 6.73
CA PHE A 38 -5.41 1.06 6.30
C PHE A 38 -6.78 0.73 6.94
N LEU A 39 -6.94 0.95 8.26
CA LEU A 39 -8.25 0.72 8.92
C LEU A 39 -9.35 1.62 8.36
N ARG A 40 -9.06 2.90 8.08
CA ARG A 40 -10.04 3.81 7.42
C ARG A 40 -10.47 3.28 6.06
N ALA A 41 -9.52 2.86 5.23
CA ALA A 41 -9.79 2.28 3.92
C ALA A 41 -10.51 0.92 4.01
N ALA A 42 -10.11 0.07 4.96
CA ALA A 42 -10.72 -1.24 5.21
C ALA A 42 -12.20 -1.13 5.63
N ILE A 43 -12.54 -0.18 6.50
CA ILE A 43 -13.93 0.11 6.90
C ILE A 43 -14.77 0.53 5.69
N ALA A 44 -14.24 1.41 4.84
CA ALA A 44 -14.94 1.86 3.64
C ALA A 44 -15.20 0.72 2.64
N GLN A 45 -14.41 -0.35 2.69
CA GLN A 45 -14.53 -1.54 1.84
C GLN A 45 -15.15 -2.74 2.56
N ASN A 46 -15.69 -2.54 3.78
CA ASN A 46 -16.34 -3.57 4.59
C ASN A 46 -15.47 -4.80 4.92
N LEU A 47 -14.16 -4.64 5.07
CA LEU A 47 -13.29 -5.69 5.57
C LEU A 47 -13.53 -5.95 7.06
N ASP A 48 -13.35 -7.20 7.51
CA ASP A 48 -13.59 -7.61 8.89
C ASP A 48 -12.33 -7.48 9.75
N ILE A 49 -12.07 -6.27 10.23
CA ILE A 49 -10.98 -6.01 11.17
C ILE A 49 -11.47 -6.30 12.58
N VAL A 50 -10.93 -7.33 13.22
CA VAL A 50 -11.40 -7.81 14.54
C VAL A 50 -10.42 -7.51 15.67
N ALA A 51 -9.15 -7.24 15.37
CA ALA A 51 -8.12 -7.00 16.37
C ALA A 51 -7.06 -5.99 15.92
N ILE A 52 -6.53 -5.26 16.88
CA ILE A 52 -5.36 -4.37 16.74
C ILE A 52 -4.37 -4.75 17.85
N ASN A 53 -3.07 -4.78 17.53
CA ASN A 53 -2.00 -4.80 18.51
C ASN A 53 -1.11 -3.58 18.35
N ASP A 54 -0.92 -2.82 19.42
CA ASP A 54 0.02 -1.70 19.50
C ASP A 54 0.49 -1.53 20.93
N LEU A 55 1.59 -0.81 21.17
CA LEU A 55 2.13 -0.59 22.51
C LEU A 55 1.49 0.59 23.25
N ALA A 56 0.66 1.39 22.57
CA ALA A 56 -0.12 2.45 23.18
C ALA A 56 -1.49 1.95 23.67
N ASP A 57 -2.08 2.66 24.61
CA ASP A 57 -3.40 2.34 25.19
C ASP A 57 -4.56 2.60 24.18
N PRO A 58 -5.70 1.92 24.33
CA PRO A 58 -6.84 2.05 23.41
C PRO A 58 -7.38 3.47 23.28
N ALA A 59 -7.39 4.27 24.35
CA ALA A 59 -7.91 5.64 24.32
C ALA A 59 -7.03 6.55 23.44
N THR A 60 -5.71 6.42 23.56
CA THR A 60 -4.73 7.12 22.70
C THR A 60 -4.89 6.69 21.25
N LEU A 61 -4.99 5.38 20.97
CA LEU A 61 -5.15 4.85 19.62
C LEU A 61 -6.47 5.32 18.97
N ALA A 62 -7.57 5.30 19.72
CA ALA A 62 -8.87 5.78 19.27
C ALA A 62 -8.84 7.29 18.96
N HIS A 63 -8.16 8.09 19.80
CA HIS A 63 -8.00 9.53 19.58
C HIS A 63 -7.22 9.79 18.27
N LEU A 64 -6.09 9.11 18.06
CA LEU A 64 -5.28 9.26 16.86
C LEU A 64 -5.94 8.69 15.59
N PHE A 65 -6.86 7.74 15.71
CA PHE A 65 -7.70 7.29 14.61
C PHE A 65 -8.78 8.31 14.25
N LYS A 66 -9.41 8.90 15.29
CA LYS A 66 -10.48 9.88 15.12
C LYS A 66 -9.99 11.19 14.53
N TYR A 67 -8.81 11.66 14.94
CA TYR A 67 -8.24 12.94 14.51
C TYR A 67 -6.91 12.69 13.80
N ASP A 68 -6.80 13.19 12.59
CA ASP A 68 -5.57 13.07 11.79
C ASP A 68 -5.17 14.42 11.23
N SER A 69 -3.89 14.77 11.37
CA SER A 69 -3.37 16.09 10.96
C SER A 69 -3.27 16.25 9.44
N VAL A 70 -3.29 15.14 8.69
CA VAL A 70 -3.18 15.13 7.22
C VAL A 70 -4.53 14.85 6.59
N HIS A 71 -5.18 13.74 7.03
CA HIS A 71 -6.44 13.23 6.44
C HIS A 71 -7.69 13.74 7.15
N GLY A 72 -7.54 14.63 8.13
CA GLY A 72 -8.66 15.19 8.87
C GLY A 72 -9.41 14.20 9.76
N GLY A 73 -10.54 14.65 10.33
CA GLY A 73 -11.33 13.85 11.25
C GLY A 73 -12.05 12.69 10.57
N PHE A 74 -12.04 11.51 11.21
CA PHE A 74 -12.82 10.36 10.76
C PHE A 74 -14.33 10.67 10.76
N LYS A 75 -15.01 10.36 9.67
CA LYS A 75 -16.46 10.63 9.49
C LYS A 75 -17.30 9.49 10.05
N GLY A 76 -17.33 9.36 11.37
CA GLY A 76 -18.07 8.32 12.08
C GLY A 76 -17.89 8.40 13.58
N SER A 77 -18.53 7.47 14.30
CA SER A 77 -18.39 7.35 15.75
C SER A 77 -17.12 6.57 16.10
N VAL A 78 -16.38 7.04 17.09
CA VAL A 78 -15.21 6.37 17.67
C VAL A 78 -15.25 6.51 19.17
N SER A 79 -15.18 5.39 19.88
CA SER A 79 -15.03 5.33 21.33
C SER A 79 -14.00 4.25 21.69
N ALA A 80 -13.50 4.30 22.92
CA ALA A 80 -12.58 3.30 23.45
C ALA A 80 -13.05 2.84 24.83
N ASP A 81 -12.81 1.56 25.10
CA ASP A 81 -12.89 0.94 26.41
C ASP A 81 -11.49 0.51 26.87
N HIS A 82 -11.42 -0.22 27.99
CA HIS A 82 -10.15 -0.67 28.56
C HIS A 82 -9.31 -1.53 27.58
N ASP A 83 -9.96 -2.35 26.76
CA ASP A 83 -9.36 -3.38 25.92
C ASP A 83 -9.82 -3.34 24.46
N SER A 84 -10.48 -2.27 24.05
CA SER A 84 -11.10 -2.22 22.73
C SER A 84 -11.33 -0.80 22.23
N ILE A 85 -11.48 -0.71 20.89
CA ILE A 85 -11.96 0.47 20.21
C ILE A 85 -13.26 0.11 19.48
N THR A 86 -14.29 0.94 19.62
CA THR A 86 -15.55 0.77 18.90
C THR A 86 -15.67 1.84 17.82
N ILE A 87 -15.78 1.41 16.56
CA ILE A 87 -15.90 2.29 15.39
C ILE A 87 -17.21 1.98 14.67
N ASN A 88 -18.08 2.96 14.53
CA ASN A 88 -19.41 2.81 13.91
C ASN A 88 -20.20 1.63 14.50
N GLY A 89 -20.08 1.40 15.80
CA GLY A 89 -20.75 0.32 16.52
C GLY A 89 -20.06 -1.05 16.43
N ARG A 90 -18.98 -1.20 15.65
CA ARG A 90 -18.18 -2.44 15.59
C ARG A 90 -17.05 -2.38 16.61
N LYS A 91 -17.01 -3.36 17.50
CA LYS A 91 -15.94 -3.53 18.48
C LYS A 91 -14.72 -4.18 17.81
N ILE A 92 -13.53 -3.61 18.04
CA ILE A 92 -12.23 -4.13 17.65
C ILE A 92 -11.41 -4.33 18.91
N GLU A 93 -10.94 -5.52 19.18
CA GLU A 93 -10.12 -5.81 20.36
C GLU A 93 -8.73 -5.19 20.22
N VAL A 94 -8.20 -4.65 21.32
CA VAL A 94 -6.88 -4.03 21.34
C VAL A 94 -5.97 -4.76 22.30
N PHE A 95 -4.83 -5.21 21.79
CA PHE A 95 -3.78 -5.89 22.54
C PHE A 95 -2.55 -4.98 22.64
N CYS A 96 -1.79 -5.15 23.74
CA CYS A 96 -0.55 -4.43 23.98
C CYS A 96 0.58 -5.44 24.25
N ASN A 97 1.09 -6.06 23.20
CA ASN A 97 2.14 -7.06 23.30
C ASN A 97 3.28 -6.78 22.31
N SER A 98 4.52 -6.69 22.85
CA SER A 98 5.71 -6.45 22.04
C SER A 98 6.21 -7.68 21.29
N ASN A 99 5.81 -8.89 21.70
CA ASN A 99 6.16 -10.15 21.04
C ASN A 99 4.91 -10.72 20.33
N PRO A 100 4.88 -10.73 19.00
CA PRO A 100 3.72 -11.23 18.24
C PRO A 100 3.36 -12.71 18.53
N GLU A 101 4.31 -13.53 18.97
CA GLU A 101 4.06 -14.95 19.31
C GLU A 101 3.07 -15.12 20.47
N ASN A 102 2.96 -14.10 21.34
CA ASN A 102 2.06 -14.13 22.51
C ASN A 102 0.67 -13.53 22.23
N LEU A 103 0.38 -13.19 20.99
CA LEU A 103 -0.92 -12.65 20.61
C LEU A 103 -1.96 -13.77 20.41
N PRO A 104 -3.24 -13.54 20.74
CA PRO A 104 -4.25 -14.60 20.76
C PRO A 104 -4.83 -14.89 19.36
N TRP A 105 -4.03 -14.92 18.31
CA TRP A 105 -4.51 -15.06 16.94
C TRP A 105 -5.25 -16.38 16.71
N SER A 106 -4.79 -17.48 17.33
CA SER A 106 -5.49 -18.76 17.29
C SER A 106 -6.89 -18.70 17.92
N PHE A 107 -7.01 -18.04 19.09
CA PHE A 107 -8.28 -17.91 19.79
C PHE A 107 -9.30 -17.07 19.00
N LEU A 108 -8.85 -16.01 18.36
CA LEU A 108 -9.66 -15.12 17.52
C LEU A 108 -9.94 -15.70 16.13
N ASN A 109 -9.28 -16.80 15.75
CA ASN A 109 -9.31 -17.38 14.42
C ASN A 109 -8.92 -16.37 13.34
N ILE A 110 -7.76 -15.69 13.53
CA ILE A 110 -7.26 -14.70 12.58
C ILE A 110 -6.80 -15.38 11.29
N ASP A 111 -7.40 -14.98 10.18
CA ASP A 111 -7.01 -15.46 8.86
C ASP A 111 -5.79 -14.71 8.32
N LEU A 112 -5.74 -13.38 8.50
CA LEU A 112 -4.67 -12.53 7.99
C LEU A 112 -4.22 -11.50 9.03
N VAL A 113 -2.92 -11.36 9.22
CA VAL A 113 -2.34 -10.24 9.95
C VAL A 113 -1.74 -9.24 8.95
N VAL A 114 -2.14 -7.98 9.03
CA VAL A 114 -1.44 -6.86 8.37
C VAL A 114 -0.36 -6.36 9.33
N GLU A 115 0.90 -6.67 9.00
CA GLU A 115 2.07 -6.27 9.78
C GLU A 115 2.51 -4.87 9.37
N SER A 116 2.26 -3.87 10.20
CA SER A 116 2.53 -2.46 9.95
C SER A 116 3.37 -1.76 11.02
N THR A 117 4.12 -2.53 11.84
CA THR A 117 5.07 -1.98 12.81
C THR A 117 6.39 -1.53 12.19
N GLY A 118 6.73 -2.06 11.01
CA GLY A 118 8.05 -1.90 10.40
C GLY A 118 9.17 -2.67 11.08
N LYS A 119 8.86 -3.51 12.09
CA LYS A 119 9.87 -4.29 12.86
C LYS A 119 9.96 -5.74 12.38
N PHE A 120 8.85 -6.38 12.07
CA PHE A 120 8.79 -7.82 11.74
C PHE A 120 8.70 -8.01 10.22
N THR A 121 9.65 -7.44 9.47
CA THR A 121 9.65 -7.35 8.01
C THR A 121 10.42 -8.48 7.32
N ASN A 122 10.85 -9.50 8.04
CA ASN A 122 11.55 -10.67 7.52
C ASN A 122 10.82 -11.97 7.90
N GLN A 123 11.26 -13.09 7.32
CA GLN A 123 10.62 -14.39 7.53
C GLN A 123 10.53 -14.78 9.01
N ALA A 124 11.59 -14.56 9.79
CA ALA A 124 11.62 -14.91 11.21
C ALA A 124 10.63 -14.06 12.02
N GLY A 125 10.54 -12.76 11.73
CA GLY A 125 9.60 -11.85 12.38
C GLY A 125 8.14 -12.14 12.04
N ALA A 126 7.83 -12.35 10.77
CA ALA A 126 6.49 -12.68 10.32
C ALA A 126 6.03 -14.05 10.85
N ALA A 127 6.95 -15.02 10.95
CA ALA A 127 6.66 -16.34 11.50
C ALA A 127 6.16 -16.33 12.96
N LEU A 128 6.42 -15.27 13.72
CA LEU A 128 5.87 -15.13 15.08
C LEU A 128 4.35 -15.03 15.07
N HIS A 129 3.77 -14.34 14.08
CA HIS A 129 2.32 -14.28 13.91
C HIS A 129 1.73 -15.63 13.50
N LEU A 130 2.43 -16.39 12.64
CA LEU A 130 1.99 -17.73 12.24
C LEU A 130 2.01 -18.68 13.44
N LYS A 131 3.03 -18.60 14.30
CA LYS A 131 3.11 -19.38 15.55
C LYS A 131 2.00 -18.99 16.54
N ALA A 132 1.59 -17.73 16.59
CA ALA A 132 0.46 -17.26 17.38
C ALA A 132 -0.89 -17.75 16.82
N GLY A 133 -0.91 -18.35 15.62
CA GLY A 133 -2.09 -18.98 15.03
C GLY A 133 -2.76 -18.20 13.90
N ALA A 134 -2.15 -17.12 13.40
CA ALA A 134 -2.59 -16.49 12.15
C ALA A 134 -2.30 -17.44 10.98
N LYS A 135 -3.21 -17.48 9.98
CA LYS A 135 -3.02 -18.32 8.79
C LYS A 135 -2.06 -17.68 7.80
N GLN A 136 -2.06 -16.35 7.71
CA GLN A 136 -1.25 -15.60 6.75
C GLN A 136 -0.81 -14.24 7.32
N VAL A 137 0.30 -13.70 6.80
CA VAL A 137 0.84 -12.38 7.16
C VAL A 137 1.09 -11.57 5.90
N LEU A 138 0.55 -10.35 5.84
CA LEU A 138 0.85 -9.36 4.81
C LEU A 138 1.70 -8.23 5.42
N ILE A 139 2.96 -8.16 5.05
CA ILE A 139 3.89 -7.14 5.52
C ILE A 139 3.70 -5.84 4.74
N SER A 140 3.45 -4.73 5.43
CA SER A 140 3.29 -3.40 4.86
C SER A 140 4.63 -2.66 4.65
N ALA A 141 5.66 -3.39 4.28
CA ALA A 141 7.00 -2.87 4.00
C ALA A 141 7.76 -3.82 3.06
N PRO A 142 8.80 -3.35 2.36
CA PRO A 142 9.66 -4.24 1.60
C PRO A 142 10.38 -5.19 2.56
N SER A 143 10.43 -6.48 2.20
CA SER A 143 11.28 -7.42 2.90
C SER A 143 12.70 -7.44 2.30
N ALA A 144 13.71 -7.50 3.18
CA ALA A 144 15.07 -7.80 2.75
C ALA A 144 15.26 -9.28 2.43
N ASP A 145 14.35 -10.14 2.90
CA ASP A 145 14.34 -11.57 2.65
C ASP A 145 13.70 -11.85 1.29
N ARG A 146 14.49 -12.34 0.35
CA ARG A 146 14.05 -12.62 -1.03
C ARG A 146 13.11 -13.82 -1.12
N THR A 147 12.96 -14.61 -0.06
CA THR A 147 12.01 -15.74 -0.01
C THR A 147 10.58 -15.28 0.20
N ILE A 148 10.37 -14.04 0.67
CA ILE A 148 9.04 -13.47 0.83
C ILE A 148 8.60 -12.84 -0.49
N PRO A 149 7.54 -13.36 -1.14
CA PRO A 149 7.03 -12.77 -2.37
C PRO A 149 6.57 -11.33 -2.15
N MET A 150 6.99 -10.44 -3.04
CA MET A 150 6.55 -9.04 -3.08
C MET A 150 5.44 -8.89 -4.11
N VAL A 151 4.26 -8.48 -3.66
CA VAL A 151 3.08 -8.25 -4.52
C VAL A 151 2.95 -6.77 -4.82
N VAL A 152 2.89 -6.43 -6.10
CA VAL A 152 2.54 -5.10 -6.61
C VAL A 152 1.43 -5.27 -7.63
N LEU A 153 0.23 -4.85 -7.25
CA LEU A 153 -0.97 -5.01 -8.07
C LEU A 153 -0.83 -4.30 -9.42
N GLY A 154 -1.33 -4.97 -10.47
CA GLY A 154 -1.21 -4.53 -11.87
C GLY A 154 0.18 -4.75 -12.47
N VAL A 155 1.14 -5.24 -11.69
CA VAL A 155 2.52 -5.44 -12.16
C VAL A 155 2.93 -6.91 -12.16
N ASN A 156 2.77 -7.62 -11.04
CA ASN A 156 3.20 -9.02 -10.90
C ASN A 156 2.21 -9.90 -10.12
N ASP A 157 1.04 -9.42 -9.82
CA ASP A 157 0.04 -10.10 -8.99
C ASP A 157 -0.67 -11.27 -9.69
N ASP A 158 -0.44 -11.43 -10.98
CA ASP A 158 -0.86 -12.58 -11.79
C ASP A 158 0.09 -13.78 -11.70
N VAL A 159 1.34 -13.55 -11.28
CA VAL A 159 2.39 -14.60 -11.20
C VAL A 159 2.78 -14.92 -9.76
N ILE A 160 2.33 -14.14 -8.78
CA ILE A 160 2.62 -14.37 -7.36
C ILE A 160 1.60 -15.34 -6.75
N ASP A 161 2.10 -16.33 -6.00
CA ASP A 161 1.26 -17.18 -5.18
C ASP A 161 0.71 -16.41 -3.97
N LEU A 162 -0.54 -15.98 -4.07
CA LEU A 162 -1.24 -15.24 -3.01
C LEU A 162 -1.59 -16.12 -1.80
N SER A 163 -1.47 -17.45 -1.89
CA SER A 163 -1.65 -18.35 -0.75
C SER A 163 -0.40 -18.53 0.10
N ALA A 164 0.73 -17.94 -0.30
CA ALA A 164 1.96 -17.97 0.47
C ALA A 164 1.74 -17.48 1.91
N PRO A 165 2.29 -18.18 2.93
CA PRO A 165 2.03 -17.83 4.34
C PRO A 165 2.47 -16.41 4.73
N VAL A 166 3.45 -15.88 4.04
CA VAL A 166 3.96 -14.52 4.25
C VAL A 166 4.11 -13.83 2.89
N LEU A 167 3.51 -12.66 2.78
CA LEU A 167 3.57 -11.78 1.61
C LEU A 167 4.05 -10.39 2.03
N SER A 168 4.62 -9.65 1.10
CA SER A 168 4.96 -8.24 1.26
C SER A 168 4.25 -7.41 0.19
N ASN A 169 3.62 -6.30 0.56
CA ASN A 169 3.10 -5.32 -0.40
C ASN A 169 4.15 -4.27 -0.81
N ALA A 170 5.45 -4.61 -0.68
CA ALA A 170 6.56 -3.70 -0.98
C ALA A 170 6.43 -2.35 -0.24
N SER A 171 6.90 -1.24 -0.84
CA SER A 171 6.77 0.13 -0.29
C SER A 171 5.82 0.98 -1.12
N CYS A 172 5.40 2.12 -0.55
CA CYS A 172 4.64 3.14 -1.27
C CYS A 172 5.39 3.60 -2.55
N THR A 173 6.70 3.84 -2.45
CA THR A 173 7.54 4.20 -3.60
C THR A 173 7.61 3.08 -4.63
N THR A 174 7.72 1.82 -4.20
CA THR A 174 7.72 0.68 -5.13
C THR A 174 6.39 0.56 -5.86
N ASN A 175 5.27 0.71 -5.16
CA ASN A 175 3.93 0.69 -5.76
C ASN A 175 3.72 1.85 -6.75
N ASN A 176 4.38 3.00 -6.53
CA ASN A 176 4.33 4.12 -7.46
C ASN A 176 5.19 3.88 -8.71
N VAL A 177 6.45 3.43 -8.54
CA VAL A 177 7.39 3.35 -9.67
C VAL A 177 7.26 2.08 -10.49
N ALA A 178 6.83 0.95 -9.91
CA ALA A 178 6.74 -0.32 -10.63
C ALA A 178 5.77 -0.28 -11.82
N PRO A 179 4.58 0.32 -11.74
CA PRO A 179 3.72 0.55 -12.90
C PRO A 179 4.39 1.38 -14.00
N MET A 180 5.13 2.44 -13.63
CA MET A 180 5.85 3.26 -14.61
C MET A 180 6.93 2.46 -15.32
N VAL A 181 7.73 1.67 -14.57
CA VAL A 181 8.74 0.77 -15.13
C VAL A 181 8.09 -0.24 -16.06
N LYS A 182 6.98 -0.88 -15.64
CA LYS A 182 6.28 -1.87 -16.45
C LYS A 182 5.85 -1.31 -17.81
N ILE A 183 5.18 -0.16 -17.82
CA ILE A 183 4.68 0.47 -19.05
C ILE A 183 5.84 0.81 -19.98
N LEU A 184 6.92 1.42 -19.48
CA LEU A 184 8.06 1.80 -20.29
C LEU A 184 8.83 0.57 -20.80
N ASP A 185 9.02 -0.45 -19.96
CA ASP A 185 9.78 -1.64 -20.34
C ASP A 185 9.01 -2.52 -21.34
N ASP A 186 7.71 -2.73 -21.12
CA ASP A 186 6.86 -3.54 -22.00
C ASP A 186 6.75 -2.94 -23.42
N ASN A 187 6.69 -1.61 -23.55
CA ASN A 187 6.53 -0.94 -24.84
C ASN A 187 7.86 -0.70 -25.55
N TRP A 188 8.87 -0.23 -24.85
CA TRP A 188 10.13 0.22 -25.47
C TRP A 188 11.37 -0.54 -24.98
N GLY A 189 11.30 -1.23 -23.84
CA GLY A 189 12.44 -1.86 -23.18
C GLY A 189 13.35 -0.84 -22.53
N ILE A 190 13.75 -1.07 -21.29
CA ILE A 190 14.67 -0.21 -20.55
C ILE A 190 16.12 -0.74 -20.70
N LEU A 191 17.06 0.15 -21.03
CA LEU A 191 18.49 -0.13 -21.00
C LEU A 191 19.07 0.13 -19.62
N ASP A 192 18.95 1.37 -19.15
CA ASP A 192 19.43 1.86 -17.87
C ASP A 192 18.45 2.91 -17.32
N GLY A 193 18.45 3.13 -16.00
CA GLY A 193 17.59 4.14 -15.41
C GLY A 193 17.96 4.51 -13.98
N TYR A 194 17.43 5.63 -13.54
CA TYR A 194 17.62 6.13 -12.17
C TYR A 194 16.31 6.59 -11.57
N ILE A 195 15.98 6.08 -10.39
CA ILE A 195 14.78 6.38 -9.63
C ILE A 195 15.14 7.39 -8.55
N THR A 196 14.58 8.60 -8.62
CA THR A 196 14.72 9.59 -7.56
C THR A 196 13.36 9.83 -6.93
N THR A 197 13.17 9.44 -5.67
CA THR A 197 11.94 9.78 -4.96
C THR A 197 12.14 11.03 -4.10
N ILE A 198 11.32 12.04 -4.33
CA ILE A 198 11.15 13.21 -3.46
C ILE A 198 9.99 12.87 -2.53
N HIS A 199 10.35 12.52 -1.30
CA HIS A 199 9.43 11.86 -0.37
C HIS A 199 9.13 12.76 0.83
N SER A 200 7.87 12.82 1.22
CA SER A 200 7.44 13.45 2.46
C SER A 200 8.19 12.87 3.67
N MET A 201 8.25 13.61 4.76
CA MET A 201 8.83 13.11 6.00
C MET A 201 7.97 11.98 6.59
N THR A 202 8.62 11.04 7.28
CA THR A 202 7.96 9.87 7.86
C THR A 202 8.37 9.70 9.33
N GLY A 203 7.63 8.88 10.07
CA GLY A 203 7.82 8.70 11.52
C GLY A 203 9.15 8.08 11.95
N ASP A 204 10.00 7.66 11.01
CA ASP A 204 11.38 7.25 11.28
C ASP A 204 12.35 8.44 11.40
N GLN A 205 11.92 9.63 11.06
CA GLN A 205 12.71 10.87 11.16
C GLN A 205 12.34 11.64 12.43
N SER A 206 13.34 12.31 13.00
CA SER A 206 13.15 13.16 14.18
C SER A 206 12.73 14.57 13.79
N LEU A 207 11.87 15.20 14.61
CA LEU A 207 11.46 16.60 14.43
C LEU A 207 12.64 17.57 14.62
N HIS A 208 13.52 17.28 15.58
CA HIS A 208 14.78 17.97 15.86
C HIS A 208 15.95 17.01 15.73
N ASP A 209 17.18 17.55 15.72
CA ASP A 209 18.40 16.75 15.65
C ASP A 209 18.43 15.72 16.76
N ALA A 210 18.53 14.43 16.40
CA ALA A 210 18.56 13.31 17.34
C ALA A 210 19.38 12.15 16.78
N PRO A 211 19.90 11.26 17.64
CA PRO A 211 20.67 10.11 17.18
C PRO A 211 19.90 9.23 16.19
N HIS A 212 20.51 8.95 15.06
CA HIS A 212 19.99 8.04 14.04
C HIS A 212 21.15 7.35 13.33
N LYS A 213 20.97 6.09 12.90
CA LYS A 213 22.01 5.31 12.18
C LYS A 213 22.45 5.96 10.85
N ASP A 214 21.55 6.63 10.16
CA ASP A 214 21.83 7.50 9.02
C ASP A 214 21.98 8.94 9.55
N LEU A 215 23.20 9.49 9.49
CA LEU A 215 23.52 10.81 10.03
C LEU A 215 22.76 11.96 9.30
N ARG A 216 22.34 11.78 8.06
CA ARG A 216 21.50 12.74 7.37
C ARG A 216 20.07 12.73 7.93
N ARG A 217 19.52 11.56 8.24
CA ARG A 217 18.21 11.43 8.91
C ARG A 217 18.25 11.81 10.40
N ALA A 218 19.44 11.98 11.00
CA ALA A 218 19.61 12.51 12.33
C ALA A 218 19.27 14.02 12.44
N ARG A 219 19.08 14.70 11.30
CA ARG A 219 18.78 16.12 11.24
C ARG A 219 17.27 16.36 11.24
N ALA A 220 16.89 17.59 11.65
CA ALA A 220 15.49 18.01 11.79
C ALA A 220 14.71 17.86 10.48
N ALA A 221 13.75 16.94 10.45
CA ALA A 221 12.94 16.63 9.28
C ALA A 221 12.08 17.79 8.82
N SER A 222 11.59 18.61 9.76
CA SER A 222 10.70 19.75 9.49
C SER A 222 11.40 20.95 8.86
N ALA A 223 12.74 20.97 8.83
CA ALA A 223 13.54 22.13 8.40
C ALA A 223 14.61 21.78 7.36
N SER A 224 14.68 20.52 6.89
CA SER A 224 15.80 20.05 6.07
C SER A 224 15.36 19.26 4.85
N ILE A 225 16.04 19.49 3.73
CA ILE A 225 16.05 18.55 2.59
C ILE A 225 17.12 17.50 2.89
N ILE A 226 16.72 16.24 3.00
CA ILE A 226 17.57 15.15 3.48
C ILE A 226 17.79 14.12 2.37
N PRO A 227 18.92 14.13 1.64
CA PRO A 227 19.28 13.04 0.74
C PRO A 227 19.54 11.76 1.54
N THR A 228 19.02 10.64 1.07
CA THR A 228 19.13 9.35 1.75
C THR A 228 19.05 8.21 0.73
N SER A 229 19.33 7.00 1.16
CA SER A 229 19.10 5.81 0.34
C SER A 229 17.62 5.49 0.22
N THR A 230 17.23 4.88 -0.89
CA THR A 230 15.93 4.24 -1.06
C THR A 230 16.11 2.77 -1.40
N GLY A 231 15.26 1.91 -0.85
CA GLY A 231 15.19 0.50 -1.23
C GLY A 231 14.41 0.26 -2.54
N ALA A 232 13.82 1.31 -3.14
CA ALA A 232 12.91 1.15 -4.27
C ALA A 232 13.60 0.52 -5.48
N ALA A 233 14.79 0.99 -5.88
CA ALA A 233 15.51 0.40 -7.02
C ALA A 233 15.78 -1.11 -6.82
N LYS A 234 16.21 -1.51 -5.62
CA LYS A 234 16.41 -2.92 -5.29
C LYS A 234 15.10 -3.71 -5.29
N ALA A 235 14.00 -3.12 -4.82
CA ALA A 235 12.69 -3.76 -4.86
C ALA A 235 12.21 -3.94 -6.30
N ILE A 236 12.42 -2.93 -7.16
CA ILE A 236 12.09 -3.01 -8.59
C ILE A 236 12.88 -4.11 -9.29
N THR A 237 14.18 -4.27 -9.01
CA THR A 237 14.97 -5.35 -9.63
C THR A 237 14.60 -6.75 -9.11
N ASN A 238 13.96 -6.86 -7.94
CA ASN A 238 13.35 -8.13 -7.52
C ASN A 238 12.06 -8.45 -8.29
N ILE A 239 11.30 -7.42 -8.69
CA ILE A 239 10.06 -7.56 -9.48
C ILE A 239 10.39 -7.76 -10.96
N PHE A 240 11.39 -7.06 -11.47
CA PHE A 240 11.91 -7.13 -12.84
C PHE A 240 13.37 -7.62 -12.85
N PRO A 241 13.65 -8.93 -12.70
CA PRO A 241 15.02 -9.44 -12.55
C PRO A 241 15.96 -9.12 -13.72
N HIS A 242 15.43 -8.95 -14.93
CA HIS A 242 16.21 -8.59 -16.12
C HIS A 242 16.74 -7.15 -16.11
N LEU A 243 16.25 -6.32 -15.17
CA LEU A 243 16.74 -4.95 -14.92
C LEU A 243 17.75 -4.90 -13.76
N ASP A 244 18.18 -6.04 -13.21
CA ASP A 244 19.20 -6.06 -12.15
C ASP A 244 20.53 -5.51 -12.69
N GLY A 245 21.16 -4.61 -11.92
CA GLY A 245 22.37 -3.89 -12.32
C GLY A 245 22.14 -2.71 -13.29
N LYS A 246 20.91 -2.50 -13.78
CA LYS A 246 20.57 -1.41 -14.72
C LYS A 246 19.83 -0.25 -14.08
N LEU A 247 19.23 -0.46 -12.91
CA LEU A 247 18.48 0.57 -12.21
C LEU A 247 19.19 1.02 -10.94
N GLY A 248 19.48 2.32 -10.85
CA GLY A 248 19.93 2.99 -9.64
C GLY A 248 18.79 3.73 -8.93
N GLY A 249 19.02 4.19 -7.69
CA GLY A 249 18.01 5.02 -7.03
C GLY A 249 18.50 5.72 -5.78
N ALA A 250 17.88 6.88 -5.50
CA ALA A 250 18.10 7.69 -4.32
C ALA A 250 16.77 8.23 -3.78
N GLY A 251 16.75 8.56 -2.50
CA GLY A 251 15.63 9.25 -1.86
C GLY A 251 16.04 10.65 -1.42
N ILE A 252 15.12 11.58 -1.48
CA ILE A 252 15.26 12.92 -0.94
C ILE A 252 14.05 13.19 -0.04
N ARG A 253 14.26 13.26 1.27
CA ARG A 253 13.20 13.65 2.19
C ARG A 253 13.04 15.17 2.18
N VAL A 254 11.81 15.62 2.15
CA VAL A 254 11.44 17.03 2.16
C VAL A 254 10.50 17.35 3.32
N PRO A 255 10.48 18.59 3.85
CA PRO A 255 9.65 18.96 5.00
C PRO A 255 8.17 19.13 4.61
N VAL A 256 7.57 18.08 4.07
CA VAL A 256 6.16 17.98 3.68
C VAL A 256 5.57 16.82 4.46
N LEU A 257 4.36 16.97 5.00
CA LEU A 257 3.73 15.97 5.87
C LEU A 257 3.30 14.72 5.12
N ASN A 258 2.80 14.87 3.88
CA ASN A 258 2.34 13.79 3.00
C ASN A 258 2.35 14.29 1.56
N GLY A 259 2.26 13.37 0.61
CA GLY A 259 2.38 13.68 -0.81
C GLY A 259 3.84 13.63 -1.29
N SER A 260 4.15 12.61 -2.05
CA SER A 260 5.48 12.29 -2.57
C SER A 260 5.44 12.19 -4.09
N LEU A 261 6.59 12.28 -4.74
CA LEU A 261 6.71 12.00 -6.17
C LEU A 261 7.93 11.14 -6.46
N THR A 262 7.88 10.40 -7.55
CA THR A 262 9.04 9.72 -8.12
C THR A 262 9.35 10.34 -9.49
N ASP A 263 10.58 10.77 -9.64
CA ASP A 263 11.22 11.09 -10.92
C ASP A 263 11.92 9.81 -11.40
N PHE A 264 11.46 9.25 -12.50
CA PHE A 264 12.10 8.11 -13.13
C PHE A 264 12.70 8.55 -14.47
N THR A 265 14.02 8.60 -14.51
CA THR A 265 14.78 8.93 -15.71
C THR A 265 15.45 7.67 -16.24
N CYS A 266 15.27 7.36 -17.53
CA CYS A 266 15.80 6.13 -18.14
C CYS A 266 16.20 6.31 -19.60
N ILE A 267 16.96 5.33 -20.11
CA ILE A 267 17.27 5.16 -21.52
C ILE A 267 16.49 3.97 -22.04
N LEU A 268 15.74 4.16 -23.12
CA LEU A 268 14.93 3.13 -23.76
C LEU A 268 15.68 2.46 -24.92
N LYS A 269 15.34 1.20 -25.22
CA LYS A 269 15.92 0.45 -26.35
C LYS A 269 15.39 0.90 -27.70
N LYS A 270 14.12 1.35 -27.73
CA LYS A 270 13.44 1.82 -28.93
C LYS A 270 13.20 3.32 -28.80
N PRO A 271 13.35 4.10 -29.89
CA PRO A 271 12.99 5.50 -29.88
C PRO A 271 11.49 5.68 -29.64
N THR A 272 11.13 6.81 -29.06
CA THR A 272 9.73 7.18 -28.77
C THR A 272 9.55 8.69 -28.73
N THR A 273 8.32 9.16 -28.64
CA THR A 273 7.95 10.55 -28.47
C THR A 273 7.23 10.77 -27.13
N ILE A 274 7.13 12.03 -26.70
CA ILE A 274 6.37 12.41 -25.49
C ILE A 274 4.92 11.99 -25.64
N GLU A 275 4.35 12.17 -26.81
CA GLU A 275 2.96 11.83 -27.12
C GLU A 275 2.71 10.32 -27.00
N GLU A 276 3.61 9.49 -27.54
CA GLU A 276 3.51 8.03 -27.44
C GLU A 276 3.61 7.55 -26.00
N ILE A 277 4.51 8.12 -25.19
CA ILE A 277 4.62 7.80 -23.77
C ILE A 277 3.34 8.18 -23.05
N ASN A 278 2.88 9.42 -23.18
CA ASN A 278 1.69 9.92 -22.52
C ASN A 278 0.45 9.09 -22.90
N GLU A 279 0.31 8.71 -24.17
CA GLU A 279 -0.79 7.86 -24.63
C GLU A 279 -0.72 6.45 -24.03
N ALA A 280 0.45 5.86 -23.91
CA ALA A 280 0.62 4.55 -23.27
C ALA A 280 0.18 4.59 -21.78
N PHE A 281 0.55 5.65 -21.05
CA PHE A 281 0.12 5.82 -19.66
C PHE A 281 -1.38 6.12 -19.54
N ARG A 282 -1.96 6.92 -20.46
CA ARG A 282 -3.41 7.15 -20.53
C ARG A 282 -4.16 5.85 -20.74
N ASN A 283 -3.76 5.07 -21.75
CA ASN A 283 -4.36 3.79 -22.06
C ASN A 283 -4.28 2.81 -20.86
N ALA A 284 -3.13 2.70 -20.20
CA ALA A 284 -2.96 1.84 -19.03
C ALA A 284 -3.89 2.27 -17.87
N SER A 285 -4.03 3.58 -17.63
CA SER A 285 -4.88 4.11 -16.56
C SER A 285 -6.38 3.85 -16.78
N GLU A 286 -6.82 3.79 -18.02
CA GLU A 286 -8.21 3.55 -18.40
C GLU A 286 -8.55 2.05 -18.46
N ASN A 287 -7.56 1.17 -18.64
CA ASN A 287 -7.73 -0.26 -18.88
C ASN A 287 -7.07 -1.13 -17.81
N GLU A 288 -5.89 -1.72 -18.11
CA GLU A 288 -5.26 -2.77 -17.29
C GLU A 288 -4.75 -2.29 -15.92
N MET A 289 -4.46 -1.01 -15.76
CA MET A 289 -4.04 -0.40 -14.49
C MET A 289 -5.08 0.57 -13.91
N LYS A 290 -6.33 0.40 -14.31
CA LYS A 290 -7.43 1.22 -13.78
C LYS A 290 -7.53 1.09 -12.26
N GLY A 291 -7.58 2.24 -11.57
CA GLY A 291 -7.57 2.31 -10.10
C GLY A 291 -6.19 2.14 -9.47
N ILE A 292 -5.15 1.85 -10.26
CA ILE A 292 -3.74 1.78 -9.83
C ILE A 292 -3.01 3.03 -10.32
N ILE A 293 -3.15 3.37 -11.59
CA ILE A 293 -2.65 4.62 -12.18
C ILE A 293 -3.81 5.58 -12.42
N GLU A 294 -3.61 6.83 -12.05
CA GLU A 294 -4.37 7.98 -12.50
C GLU A 294 -3.52 8.76 -13.50
N TYR A 295 -4.11 9.22 -14.59
CA TYR A 295 -3.46 10.08 -15.57
C TYR A 295 -3.92 11.52 -15.38
N THR A 296 -3.01 12.48 -15.29
CA THR A 296 -3.36 13.91 -15.16
C THR A 296 -2.68 14.79 -16.20
N GLU A 297 -3.40 15.83 -16.63
CA GLU A 297 -2.91 16.96 -17.42
C GLU A 297 -2.98 18.27 -16.63
N ASP A 298 -3.32 18.19 -15.34
CA ASP A 298 -3.37 19.36 -14.46
C ASP A 298 -2.00 19.62 -13.82
N PRO A 299 -1.61 20.90 -13.63
CA PRO A 299 -0.35 21.26 -12.98
C PRO A 299 -0.45 21.14 -11.45
N ILE A 300 -0.51 19.89 -10.97
CA ILE A 300 -0.71 19.55 -9.56
C ILE A 300 0.59 19.61 -8.75
N VAL A 301 0.43 19.77 -7.43
CA VAL A 301 1.51 19.71 -6.44
C VAL A 301 1.15 18.77 -5.29
N SER A 302 2.06 18.56 -4.33
CA SER A 302 1.92 17.57 -3.27
C SER A 302 0.65 17.67 -2.42
N VAL A 303 0.06 18.84 -2.22
CA VAL A 303 -1.17 19.00 -1.43
C VAL A 303 -2.43 18.57 -2.19
N ASP A 304 -2.38 18.53 -3.53
CA ASP A 304 -3.53 18.20 -4.38
C ASP A 304 -3.79 16.69 -4.43
N ILE A 305 -2.79 15.89 -4.05
CA ILE A 305 -2.87 14.41 -4.11
C ILE A 305 -3.22 13.78 -2.76
N ILE A 306 -3.48 14.58 -1.72
CA ILE A 306 -3.87 14.05 -0.41
C ILE A 306 -5.20 13.30 -0.54
N ASP A 307 -5.28 12.14 0.11
CA ASP A 307 -6.40 11.18 0.04
C ASP A 307 -6.62 10.51 -1.33
N ASN A 308 -5.73 10.73 -2.31
CA ASN A 308 -5.82 10.04 -3.59
C ASN A 308 -5.48 8.54 -3.41
N PRO A 309 -6.36 7.60 -3.81
CA PRO A 309 -6.17 6.17 -3.59
C PRO A 309 -5.25 5.49 -4.61
N HIS A 310 -4.84 6.17 -5.68
CA HIS A 310 -4.00 5.57 -6.71
C HIS A 310 -2.55 5.39 -6.24
N SER A 311 -1.91 4.33 -6.70
CA SER A 311 -0.49 4.09 -6.43
C SER A 311 0.41 5.06 -7.16
N CYS A 312 0.00 5.49 -8.34
CA CYS A 312 0.73 6.41 -9.21
C CYS A 312 -0.27 7.38 -9.87
N ILE A 313 -0.06 8.68 -9.67
CA ILE A 313 -0.73 9.72 -10.46
C ILE A 313 0.31 10.20 -11.46
N PHE A 314 0.20 9.73 -12.69
CA PHE A 314 1.14 10.04 -13.76
C PHE A 314 0.91 11.47 -14.25
N ASP A 315 1.95 12.29 -14.15
CA ASP A 315 1.92 13.70 -14.55
C ASP A 315 2.44 13.85 -15.98
N SER A 316 1.54 13.92 -16.93
CA SER A 316 1.87 13.99 -18.36
C SER A 316 2.57 15.29 -18.76
N LEU A 317 2.38 16.38 -17.98
CA LEU A 317 3.03 17.66 -18.24
C LEU A 317 4.53 17.61 -17.92
N LEU A 318 4.98 16.67 -17.09
CA LEU A 318 6.37 16.51 -16.69
C LEU A 318 7.12 15.44 -17.50
N THR A 319 6.46 14.79 -18.47
CA THR A 319 7.13 13.90 -19.42
C THR A 319 8.07 14.70 -20.30
N SER A 320 9.33 14.26 -20.37
CA SER A 320 10.33 14.95 -21.21
C SER A 320 11.33 13.98 -21.83
N ILE A 321 11.89 14.36 -22.98
CA ILE A 321 12.93 13.61 -23.69
C ILE A 321 14.05 14.58 -24.04
N VAL A 322 15.30 14.20 -23.67
CA VAL A 322 16.51 14.96 -24.01
C VAL A 322 17.53 13.97 -24.60
N GLY A 323 17.70 13.99 -25.93
CA GLY A 323 18.46 12.95 -26.61
C GLY A 323 17.81 11.59 -26.38
N ASP A 324 18.56 10.64 -25.80
CA ASP A 324 18.07 9.29 -25.48
C ASP A 324 17.50 9.19 -24.04
N LEU A 325 17.56 10.28 -23.26
CA LEU A 325 17.04 10.29 -21.90
C LEU A 325 15.54 10.59 -21.90
N VAL A 326 14.78 9.65 -21.39
CA VAL A 326 13.34 9.77 -21.11
C VAL A 326 13.14 10.01 -19.63
N LYS A 327 12.30 10.97 -19.29
CA LYS A 327 11.91 11.26 -17.91
C LYS A 327 10.39 11.21 -17.79
N VAL A 328 9.90 10.51 -16.77
CA VAL A 328 8.51 10.47 -16.37
C VAL A 328 8.39 10.73 -14.86
N VAL A 329 7.24 11.28 -14.44
CA VAL A 329 6.98 11.62 -13.05
C VAL A 329 5.65 11.02 -12.61
N GLY A 330 5.66 10.38 -11.44
CA GLY A 330 4.45 9.88 -10.80
C GLY A 330 4.34 10.42 -9.38
N TRP A 331 3.23 11.09 -9.09
CA TRP A 331 2.85 11.50 -7.74
C TRP A 331 2.19 10.35 -6.98
N TYR A 332 2.24 10.37 -5.66
CA TYR A 332 1.50 9.43 -4.82
C TYR A 332 1.28 9.94 -3.41
N ASP A 333 0.07 9.74 -2.90
CA ASP A 333 -0.15 9.82 -1.46
C ASP A 333 0.49 8.59 -0.81
N ASN A 334 1.62 8.79 -0.14
CA ASN A 334 2.40 7.68 0.42
C ASN A 334 1.72 6.97 1.59
N GLU A 335 0.59 7.49 2.08
CA GLU A 335 -0.25 6.89 3.12
C GLU A 335 -1.55 6.32 2.53
N SER A 336 -2.42 7.16 1.93
CA SER A 336 -3.72 6.74 1.38
C SER A 336 -3.59 5.84 0.16
N GLY A 337 -2.75 6.18 -0.82
CA GLY A 337 -2.53 5.36 -2.01
C GLY A 337 -1.97 4.00 -1.64
N TYR A 338 -0.98 3.96 -0.73
CA TYR A 338 -0.39 2.72 -0.26
C TYR A 338 -1.37 1.86 0.56
N SER A 339 -2.13 2.49 1.46
CA SER A 339 -3.12 1.79 2.28
C SER A 339 -4.28 1.24 1.44
N SER A 340 -4.66 1.93 0.38
CA SER A 340 -5.63 1.44 -0.61
C SER A 340 -5.11 0.18 -1.32
N ARG A 341 -3.84 0.15 -1.72
CA ARG A 341 -3.23 -1.06 -2.29
C ARG A 341 -3.16 -2.22 -1.30
N LEU A 342 -2.90 -1.97 -0.01
CA LEU A 342 -2.98 -3.01 1.02
C LEU A 342 -4.39 -3.61 1.08
N VAL A 343 -5.44 -2.77 1.07
CA VAL A 343 -6.84 -3.24 1.05
C VAL A 343 -7.12 -4.08 -0.19
N ASP A 344 -6.65 -3.67 -1.36
CA ASP A 344 -6.88 -4.40 -2.59
C ASP A 344 -6.15 -5.75 -2.61
N VAL A 345 -4.92 -5.83 -2.09
CA VAL A 345 -4.21 -7.10 -1.90
C VAL A 345 -4.98 -8.02 -0.95
N VAL A 346 -5.46 -7.49 0.18
CA VAL A 346 -6.30 -8.26 1.12
C VAL A 346 -7.55 -8.81 0.44
N LYS A 347 -8.25 -8.01 -0.35
CA LYS A 347 -9.43 -8.46 -1.12
C LYS A 347 -9.07 -9.54 -2.13
N LYS A 348 -7.93 -9.41 -2.81
CA LYS A 348 -7.46 -10.41 -3.78
C LYS A 348 -7.09 -11.72 -3.09
N ILE A 349 -6.45 -11.68 -1.92
CA ILE A 349 -6.20 -12.85 -1.07
C ILE A 349 -7.52 -13.50 -0.64
N GLN A 350 -8.51 -12.72 -0.22
CA GLN A 350 -9.82 -13.23 0.19
C GLN A 350 -10.52 -13.96 -0.96
N LEU A 351 -10.45 -13.43 -2.18
CA LEU A 351 -11.04 -14.06 -3.38
C LEU A 351 -10.29 -15.33 -3.81
N SER A 352 -8.99 -15.42 -3.59
CA SER A 352 -8.20 -16.61 -3.94
C SER A 352 -8.36 -17.76 -2.94
N ASN A 353 -8.83 -17.50 -1.71
CA ASN A 353 -9.01 -18.48 -0.64
C ASN A 353 -10.47 -18.94 -0.48
N GLY A 354 -11.42 -18.40 -1.21
CA GLY A 354 -12.85 -18.73 -1.21
C GLY A 354 -13.26 -19.50 -2.45
#